data_eb308c939f798188512cc5dba823065a
#
_entry.id   eb308c939f798188512cc5dba823065a
#
_cell.length_a   1.000
_cell.length_b   1.000
_cell.length_c   1.000
_cell.angle_alpha   90.00
_cell.angle_beta   90.00
_cell.angle_gamma   90.00
#
_symmetry.space_group_name_H-M   'P 1'
#
loop_
_entity.id
_entity.type
_entity.pdbx_description
1 polymer ?
#
loop_
_entity_poly.entity_id
_entity_poly.type
_entity_poly.pdbx_seq_one_letter_code
_entity_poly.pdbx_strand_id
1 'polypeptide(L)'
;GAKQITVYALLDSPSVTGAYRFVIKPGDVTDIAVTLVLSFRSDIQKLGIAPLTSMYFHGKTTQRYVDDFRPEVHDSDGLLIEAGNGELIWRPLNNPQRLAFSSFSINQPRGFGLLQRERDFDRYQDLEAKYQRRPNTWVTPGGNWGSGNIELIEIPTDGEFFDNIVAFWVPAEPVTAGFKRTFEY
;
A
#
# COMPACT_ATOMS: atom_id res chain seq x y z
N GLY A 1 9.41 25.99 -14.07
CA GLY A 1 8.26 25.10 -14.01
C GLY A 1 7.61 25.10 -12.63
N ALA A 2 6.38 24.62 -12.51
CA ALA A 2 5.70 24.51 -11.22
C ALA A 2 6.47 23.57 -10.30
N LYS A 3 6.69 23.99 -9.05
CA LYS A 3 7.41 23.21 -8.03
C LYS A 3 6.52 22.18 -7.33
N GLN A 4 5.21 22.32 -7.48
CA GLN A 4 4.20 21.42 -6.91
C GLN A 4 2.90 21.52 -7.71
N ILE A 5 2.07 20.47 -7.58
CA ILE A 5 0.69 20.47 -8.07
C ILE A 5 -0.26 20.06 -6.93
N THR A 6 -1.42 20.69 -6.87
CA THR A 6 -2.49 20.28 -5.93
C THR A 6 -3.64 19.67 -6.73
N VAL A 7 -4.07 18.48 -6.31
CA VAL A 7 -5.19 17.75 -6.90
C VAL A 7 -6.24 17.54 -5.81
N TYR A 8 -7.51 17.67 -6.17
CA TYR A 8 -8.65 17.34 -5.32
C TYR A 8 -9.44 16.20 -5.92
N ALA A 9 -9.89 15.28 -5.09
CA ALA A 9 -10.75 14.18 -5.49
C ALA A 9 -11.89 14.02 -4.51
N LEU A 10 -13.04 13.55 -5.01
CA LEU A 10 -14.22 13.26 -4.22
C LEU A 10 -14.47 11.75 -4.24
N LEU A 11 -14.76 11.20 -3.07
CA LEU A 11 -15.26 9.86 -2.87
C LEU A 11 -16.74 9.93 -2.58
N ASP A 12 -17.54 9.18 -3.32
CA ASP A 12 -18.97 9.01 -3.05
C ASP A 12 -19.35 7.53 -3.12
N SER A 13 -19.91 7.02 -2.04
CA SER A 13 -20.38 5.64 -1.92
C SER A 13 -21.59 5.55 -1.02
N PRO A 14 -22.33 4.44 -1.00
CA PRO A 14 -23.47 4.26 -0.10
C PRO A 14 -23.12 4.43 1.38
N SER A 15 -21.89 4.05 1.80
CA SER A 15 -21.50 4.01 3.20
C SER A 15 -20.69 5.23 3.64
N VAL A 16 -19.95 5.88 2.74
CA VAL A 16 -19.03 6.96 3.08
C VAL A 16 -18.87 7.95 1.92
N THR A 17 -18.76 9.22 2.25
CA THR A 17 -18.29 10.26 1.34
C THR A 17 -16.96 10.79 1.82
N GLY A 18 -16.12 11.25 0.90
CA GLY A 18 -14.82 11.79 1.24
C GLY A 18 -14.36 12.89 0.31
N ALA A 19 -13.51 13.76 0.84
CA ALA A 19 -12.78 14.74 0.07
C ALA A 19 -11.28 14.54 0.31
N TYR A 20 -10.55 14.40 -0.78
CA TYR A 20 -9.09 14.28 -0.78
C TYR A 20 -8.46 15.57 -1.29
N ARG A 21 -7.37 15.96 -0.68
CA ARG A 21 -6.44 16.95 -1.17
C ARG A 21 -5.06 16.32 -1.24
N PHE A 22 -4.47 16.28 -2.43
CA PHE A 22 -3.12 15.80 -2.67
C PHE A 22 -2.24 17.01 -3.02
N VAL A 23 -1.13 17.20 -2.32
CA VAL A 23 -0.09 18.15 -2.68
C VAL A 23 1.13 17.37 -3.11
N ILE A 24 1.39 17.35 -4.40
CA ILE A 24 2.44 16.53 -5.03
C ILE A 24 3.64 17.42 -5.31
N LYS A 25 4.79 17.07 -4.77
CA LYS A 25 6.08 17.71 -5.00
C LYS A 25 7.03 16.73 -5.65
N PRO A 26 7.29 16.87 -6.96
CA PRO A 26 8.25 16.02 -7.64
C PRO A 26 9.68 16.35 -7.22
N GLY A 27 10.55 15.34 -7.18
CA GLY A 27 11.94 15.43 -6.83
C GLY A 27 12.64 14.08 -7.03
N ASP A 28 13.83 13.93 -6.46
CA ASP A 28 14.50 12.62 -6.38
C ASP A 28 13.62 11.60 -5.64
N VAL A 29 12.92 12.09 -4.65
CA VAL A 29 11.75 11.44 -4.04
C VAL A 29 10.53 12.31 -4.35
N THR A 30 9.45 11.70 -4.87
CA THR A 30 8.18 12.39 -5.02
C THR A 30 7.44 12.37 -3.68
N ASP A 31 7.25 13.55 -3.11
CA ASP A 31 6.51 13.74 -1.86
C ASP A 31 5.04 14.07 -2.16
N ILE A 32 4.11 13.34 -1.53
CA ILE A 32 2.67 13.52 -1.72
C ILE A 32 2.02 13.69 -0.34
N ALA A 33 1.76 14.94 0.05
CA ALA A 33 0.99 15.20 1.26
C ALA A 33 -0.51 15.03 0.97
N VAL A 34 -1.14 14.12 1.71
CA VAL A 34 -2.56 13.79 1.57
C VAL A 34 -3.32 14.26 2.79
N THR A 35 -4.41 15.02 2.56
CA THR A 35 -5.43 15.31 3.56
C THR A 35 -6.73 14.64 3.10
N LEU A 36 -7.29 13.78 3.93
CA LEU A 36 -8.53 13.03 3.66
C LEU A 36 -9.56 13.36 4.74
N VAL A 37 -10.70 13.88 4.33
CA VAL A 37 -11.85 14.09 5.21
C VAL A 37 -12.95 13.11 4.82
N LEU A 38 -13.35 12.22 5.74
CA LEU A 38 -14.42 11.25 5.54
C LEU A 38 -15.66 11.64 6.35
N SER A 39 -16.84 11.44 5.75
CA SER A 39 -18.15 11.57 6.40
C SER A 39 -18.92 10.27 6.20
N PHE A 40 -19.28 9.62 7.31
CA PHE A 40 -19.87 8.28 7.30
C PHE A 40 -21.39 8.32 7.28
N ARG A 41 -21.99 7.62 6.30
CA ARG A 41 -23.45 7.49 6.12
C ARG A 41 -24.01 6.30 6.89
N SER A 42 -23.16 5.28 7.12
CA SER A 42 -23.49 4.08 7.88
C SER A 42 -22.33 3.64 8.75
N ASP A 43 -22.59 2.72 9.66
CA ASP A 43 -21.53 2.04 10.41
C ASP A 43 -20.65 1.24 9.48
N ILE A 44 -19.33 1.31 9.70
CA ILE A 44 -18.31 0.60 8.91
C ILE A 44 -17.51 -0.30 9.84
N GLN A 45 -17.58 -1.61 9.59
CA GLN A 45 -16.88 -2.63 10.37
C GLN A 45 -15.36 -2.59 10.17
N LYS A 46 -14.93 -2.29 8.95
CA LYS A 46 -13.52 -2.22 8.58
C LYS A 46 -13.28 -1.04 7.64
N LEU A 47 -12.53 -0.07 8.10
CA LEU A 47 -12.14 1.10 7.33
C LEU A 47 -10.66 0.99 6.94
N GLY A 48 -10.37 0.87 5.66
CA GLY A 48 -9.00 0.90 5.13
C GLY A 48 -8.56 2.33 4.81
N ILE A 49 -7.40 2.73 5.33
CA ILE A 49 -6.80 4.07 5.11
C ILE A 49 -5.45 3.92 4.42
N ALA A 50 -5.12 4.88 3.55
CA ALA A 50 -3.87 4.94 2.79
C ALA A 50 -3.56 3.63 2.05
N PRO A 51 -4.48 3.14 1.19
CA PRO A 51 -4.27 1.89 0.48
C PRO A 51 -3.12 2.03 -0.52
N LEU A 52 -2.26 1.02 -0.52
CA LEU A 52 -1.20 0.79 -1.50
C LEU A 52 -1.54 -0.45 -2.30
N THR A 53 -1.37 -0.40 -3.61
CA THR A 53 -1.46 -1.55 -4.50
C THR A 53 -0.12 -1.85 -5.14
N SER A 54 0.11 -3.11 -5.46
CA SER A 54 1.30 -3.57 -6.15
C SER A 54 1.03 -4.91 -6.86
N MET A 55 1.97 -5.34 -7.66
CA MET A 55 1.92 -6.62 -8.35
C MET A 55 3.09 -7.52 -7.88
N TYR A 56 2.78 -8.78 -7.59
CA TYR A 56 3.74 -9.84 -7.35
C TYR A 56 3.29 -11.12 -8.07
N PHE A 57 3.88 -11.42 -9.21
CA PHE A 57 3.58 -12.63 -9.96
C PHE A 57 4.46 -13.80 -9.52
N HIS A 58 5.77 -13.67 -9.61
CA HIS A 58 6.73 -14.63 -9.07
C HIS A 58 8.08 -13.99 -8.73
N GLY A 59 8.85 -14.67 -7.90
CA GLY A 59 10.17 -14.24 -7.44
C GLY A 59 10.74 -15.21 -6.41
N LYS A 60 11.65 -14.74 -5.58
CA LYS A 60 12.42 -15.56 -4.60
C LYS A 60 11.55 -16.34 -3.61
N THR A 61 10.34 -15.87 -3.33
CA THR A 61 9.40 -16.53 -2.38
C THR A 61 8.44 -17.49 -3.04
N THR A 62 8.41 -17.53 -4.38
CA THR A 62 7.48 -18.37 -5.13
C THR A 62 7.91 -19.84 -5.05
N GLN A 63 7.03 -20.70 -4.58
CA GLN A 63 7.27 -22.15 -4.43
C GLN A 63 6.74 -22.98 -5.59
N ARG A 64 5.91 -22.39 -6.45
CA ARG A 64 5.35 -23.07 -7.63
C ARG A 64 6.22 -22.83 -8.86
N TYR A 65 6.21 -23.80 -9.78
CA TYR A 65 6.78 -23.60 -11.10
C TYR A 65 5.98 -22.55 -11.87
N VAL A 66 6.67 -21.61 -12.49
CA VAL A 66 6.13 -20.62 -13.42
C VAL A 66 6.89 -20.76 -14.73
N ASP A 67 6.17 -20.93 -15.84
CA ASP A 67 6.77 -21.05 -17.18
C ASP A 67 7.10 -19.64 -17.72
N ASP A 68 8.14 -19.04 -17.15
CA ASP A 68 8.67 -17.72 -17.51
C ASP A 68 10.21 -17.77 -17.44
N PHE A 69 10.87 -17.22 -18.45
CA PHE A 69 12.34 -17.18 -18.48
C PHE A 69 12.92 -16.14 -17.52
N ARG A 70 12.13 -15.14 -17.14
CA ARG A 70 12.55 -14.08 -16.21
C ARG A 70 12.63 -14.66 -14.79
N PRO A 71 13.74 -14.43 -14.04
CA PRO A 71 13.86 -14.94 -12.69
C PRO A 71 12.82 -14.41 -11.71
N GLU A 72 12.41 -13.16 -11.88
CA GLU A 72 11.45 -12.46 -11.00
C GLU A 72 10.55 -11.52 -11.82
N VAL A 73 9.27 -11.44 -11.45
CA VAL A 73 8.28 -10.54 -12.06
C VAL A 73 7.43 -9.94 -10.93
N HIS A 74 7.76 -8.74 -10.49
CA HIS A 74 7.04 -8.02 -9.45
C HIS A 74 7.40 -6.54 -9.37
N ASP A 75 6.46 -5.71 -8.94
CA ASP A 75 6.65 -4.28 -8.69
C ASP A 75 7.24 -4.01 -7.29
N SER A 76 6.89 -4.86 -6.32
CA SER A 76 7.42 -4.82 -4.96
C SER A 76 7.73 -6.23 -4.50
N ASP A 77 8.74 -6.40 -3.65
CA ASP A 77 9.11 -7.70 -3.10
C ASP A 77 8.78 -7.86 -1.61
N GLY A 78 8.33 -6.79 -0.93
CA GLY A 78 7.96 -6.87 0.46
C GLY A 78 7.17 -5.68 1.00
N LEU A 79 6.46 -5.94 2.08
CA LEU A 79 5.87 -4.94 2.96
C LEU A 79 6.85 -4.68 4.11
N LEU A 80 7.25 -3.42 4.27
CA LEU A 80 7.97 -2.94 5.44
C LEU A 80 7.02 -2.16 6.34
N ILE A 81 7.11 -2.42 7.65
CA ILE A 81 6.36 -1.69 8.68
C ILE A 81 7.35 -1.16 9.71
N GLU A 82 7.22 0.10 10.06
CA GLU A 82 7.88 0.71 11.21
C GLU A 82 6.84 0.94 12.30
N ALA A 83 6.93 0.16 13.37
CA ALA A 83 6.03 0.27 14.52
C ALA A 83 6.38 1.48 15.41
N GLY A 84 5.44 1.93 16.22
CA GLY A 84 5.63 3.07 17.12
C GLY A 84 6.76 2.91 18.14
N ASN A 85 7.06 1.68 18.55
CA ASN A 85 8.19 1.33 19.41
C ASN A 85 9.56 1.29 18.68
N GLY A 86 9.57 1.49 17.36
CA GLY A 86 10.77 1.45 16.54
C GLY A 86 11.11 0.06 15.97
N GLU A 87 10.29 -0.95 16.21
CA GLU A 87 10.44 -2.26 15.59
C GLU A 87 10.22 -2.17 14.09
N LEU A 88 11.09 -2.84 13.31
CA LEU A 88 10.96 -2.97 11.87
C LEU A 88 10.52 -4.39 11.52
N ILE A 89 9.39 -4.51 10.86
CA ILE A 89 8.84 -5.78 10.39
C ILE A 89 8.95 -5.82 8.88
N TRP A 90 9.65 -6.84 8.36
CA TRP A 90 9.70 -7.13 6.93
C TRP A 90 8.90 -8.38 6.61
N ARG A 91 7.88 -8.24 5.77
CA ARG A 91 7.04 -9.33 5.28
C ARG A 91 7.26 -9.47 3.77
N PRO A 92 8.03 -10.49 3.31
CA PRO A 92 8.16 -10.79 1.89
C PRO A 92 6.80 -11.06 1.25
N LEU A 93 6.56 -10.55 0.06
CA LEU A 93 5.34 -10.81 -0.72
C LEU A 93 5.38 -12.20 -1.35
N ASN A 94 4.19 -12.69 -1.69
CA ASN A 94 4.02 -13.94 -2.40
C ASN A 94 2.80 -13.86 -3.33
N ASN A 95 2.73 -14.77 -4.28
CA ASN A 95 1.55 -15.06 -5.07
C ASN A 95 0.98 -16.40 -4.58
N PRO A 96 0.04 -16.40 -3.64
CA PRO A 96 -0.45 -17.60 -2.98
C PRO A 96 -1.41 -18.36 -3.90
N GLN A 97 -1.68 -19.64 -3.58
CA GLN A 97 -2.68 -20.44 -4.29
C GLN A 97 -4.13 -20.09 -3.92
N ARG A 98 -4.32 -19.41 -2.79
CA ARG A 98 -5.61 -18.95 -2.26
C ARG A 98 -5.43 -17.54 -1.70
N LEU A 99 -6.52 -16.79 -1.68
CA LEU A 99 -6.54 -15.46 -1.06
C LEU A 99 -5.94 -15.52 0.35
N ALA A 100 -4.91 -14.74 0.57
CA ALA A 100 -4.20 -14.68 1.85
C ALA A 100 -4.36 -13.31 2.49
N PHE A 101 -4.53 -13.32 3.81
CA PHE A 101 -4.61 -12.13 4.65
C PHE A 101 -3.56 -12.21 5.73
N SER A 102 -2.78 -11.14 5.89
CA SER A 102 -1.88 -10.95 7.01
C SER A 102 -2.26 -9.65 7.73
N SER A 103 -2.31 -9.69 9.06
CA SER A 103 -2.70 -8.56 9.88
C SER A 103 -1.65 -8.35 10.98
N PHE A 104 -1.12 -7.14 11.07
CA PHE A 104 -0.08 -6.76 12.01
C PHE A 104 -0.65 -5.72 12.96
N SER A 105 -0.86 -6.09 14.24
CA SER A 105 -1.35 -5.17 15.26
C SER A 105 -0.25 -4.20 15.66
N ILE A 106 -0.46 -2.94 15.41
CA ILE A 106 0.51 -1.86 15.64
C ILE A 106 -0.15 -0.77 16.49
N ASN A 107 0.58 -0.33 17.49
CA ASN A 107 0.21 0.88 18.23
C ASN A 107 1.04 2.04 17.68
N GLN A 108 0.35 3.06 17.15
CA GLN A 108 0.95 4.27 16.61
C GLN A 108 2.03 3.95 15.56
N PRO A 109 1.65 3.54 14.33
CA PRO A 109 2.63 3.26 13.28
C PRO A 109 3.44 4.51 12.95
N ARG A 110 4.75 4.36 12.73
CA ARG A 110 5.61 5.41 12.18
C ARG A 110 5.57 5.42 10.66
N GLY A 111 5.29 4.26 10.07
CA GLY A 111 5.08 4.15 8.63
C GLY A 111 4.94 2.72 8.15
N PHE A 112 4.52 2.57 6.91
CA PHE A 112 4.51 1.30 6.19
C PHE A 112 4.60 1.53 4.68
N GLY A 113 5.08 0.52 3.97
CA GLY A 113 5.20 0.67 2.53
C GLY A 113 5.47 -0.63 1.78
N LEU A 114 5.18 -0.61 0.49
CA LEU A 114 5.50 -1.67 -0.44
C LEU A 114 6.80 -1.31 -1.14
N LEU A 115 7.82 -2.15 -0.95
CA LEU A 115 9.18 -1.85 -1.35
C LEU A 115 9.72 -2.88 -2.33
N GLN A 116 10.47 -2.39 -3.31
CA GLN A 116 11.28 -3.18 -4.21
C GLN A 116 12.74 -3.10 -3.76
N ARG A 117 13.30 -4.18 -3.26
CA ARG A 117 14.68 -4.26 -2.79
C ARG A 117 15.65 -4.71 -3.88
N GLU A 118 15.17 -5.65 -4.72
CA GLU A 118 15.95 -6.12 -5.86
C GLU A 118 16.00 -5.04 -6.95
N ARG A 119 17.17 -4.68 -7.41
CA ARG A 119 17.38 -3.61 -8.40
C ARG A 119 18.27 -4.03 -9.56
N ASP A 120 18.70 -5.28 -9.60
CA ASP A 120 19.51 -5.81 -10.68
C ASP A 120 18.65 -6.16 -11.88
N PHE A 121 19.00 -5.64 -13.06
CA PHE A 121 18.29 -5.95 -14.31
C PHE A 121 18.30 -7.45 -14.60
N ASP A 122 19.40 -8.16 -14.32
CA ASP A 122 19.53 -9.59 -14.61
C ASP A 122 18.52 -10.46 -13.81
N ARG A 123 17.95 -9.90 -12.74
CA ARG A 123 16.89 -10.56 -11.98
C ARG A 123 15.51 -10.48 -12.65
N TYR A 124 15.30 -9.50 -13.52
CA TYR A 124 14.00 -9.30 -14.18
C TYR A 124 14.08 -9.57 -15.69
N GLN A 125 15.17 -9.17 -16.34
CA GLN A 125 15.40 -9.30 -17.77
C GLN A 125 14.25 -8.76 -18.63
N ASP A 126 13.60 -7.69 -18.17
CA ASP A 126 12.44 -7.07 -18.79
C ASP A 126 12.76 -5.65 -19.24
N LEU A 127 12.80 -5.45 -20.57
CA LEU A 127 13.09 -4.14 -21.18
C LEU A 127 11.85 -3.24 -21.28
N GLU A 128 10.65 -3.81 -21.22
CA GLU A 128 9.39 -3.08 -21.34
C GLU A 128 8.90 -2.60 -19.97
N ALA A 129 8.62 -3.53 -19.04
CA ALA A 129 8.09 -3.22 -17.71
C ALA A 129 9.13 -2.58 -16.78
N LYS A 130 10.43 -2.93 -16.99
CA LYS A 130 11.57 -2.37 -16.23
C LYS A 130 11.37 -2.47 -14.72
N TYR A 131 11.03 -3.65 -14.23
CA TYR A 131 10.69 -3.89 -12.81
C TYR A 131 11.77 -3.42 -11.84
N GLN A 132 13.05 -3.51 -12.19
CA GLN A 132 14.16 -3.01 -11.37
C GLN A 132 14.10 -1.49 -11.11
N ARG A 133 13.28 -0.75 -11.87
CA ARG A 133 13.10 0.71 -11.76
C ARG A 133 11.79 1.11 -11.09
N ARG A 134 10.93 0.15 -10.70
CA ARG A 134 9.67 0.45 -10.04
C ARG A 134 9.91 1.21 -8.74
N PRO A 135 9.15 2.28 -8.45
CA PRO A 135 9.36 3.07 -7.24
C PRO A 135 8.93 2.30 -5.99
N ASN A 136 9.57 2.60 -4.88
CA ASN A 136 9.04 2.27 -3.57
C ASN A 136 7.93 3.24 -3.20
N THR A 137 6.91 2.76 -2.48
CA THR A 137 5.88 3.61 -1.91
C THR A 137 5.88 3.46 -0.39
N TRP A 138 5.90 4.59 0.32
CA TRP A 138 5.94 4.66 1.78
C TRP A 138 4.87 5.62 2.28
N VAL A 139 4.08 5.19 3.25
CA VAL A 139 3.10 6.00 3.97
C VAL A 139 3.66 6.40 5.31
N THR A 140 3.69 7.70 5.57
CA THR A 140 4.03 8.27 6.88
C THR A 140 2.78 8.90 7.47
N PRO A 141 2.25 8.40 8.60
CA PRO A 141 1.10 9.01 9.27
C PRO A 141 1.34 10.48 9.63
N GLY A 142 0.41 11.35 9.28
CA GLY A 142 0.36 12.72 9.72
C GLY A 142 -0.31 12.81 11.10
N GLY A 143 0.48 12.75 12.16
CA GLY A 143 -0.03 12.82 13.52
C GLY A 143 -0.32 11.44 14.17
N ASN A 144 -1.22 11.43 15.14
CA ASN A 144 -1.54 10.24 15.92
C ASN A 144 -2.65 9.41 15.24
N TRP A 145 -2.29 8.25 14.68
CA TRP A 145 -3.24 7.30 14.11
C TRP A 145 -3.78 6.29 15.14
N GLY A 146 -3.19 6.25 16.34
CA GLY A 146 -3.61 5.37 17.41
C GLY A 146 -3.25 3.90 17.20
N SER A 147 -4.02 3.03 17.85
CA SER A 147 -3.91 1.58 17.69
C SER A 147 -4.71 1.10 16.50
N GLY A 148 -4.25 0.04 15.85
CA GLY A 148 -4.92 -0.57 14.72
C GLY A 148 -4.09 -1.68 14.10
N ASN A 149 -4.37 -1.98 12.84
CA ASN A 149 -3.65 -3.03 12.12
C ASN A 149 -3.18 -2.52 10.76
N ILE A 150 -1.99 -2.92 10.35
CA ILE A 150 -1.59 -2.88 8.96
C ILE A 150 -1.97 -4.23 8.36
N GLU A 151 -2.82 -4.20 7.34
CA GLU A 151 -3.30 -5.40 6.66
C GLU A 151 -2.63 -5.53 5.31
N LEU A 152 -2.27 -6.76 4.96
CA LEU A 152 -1.75 -7.17 3.67
C LEU A 152 -2.68 -8.21 3.09
N ILE A 153 -3.15 -7.97 1.87
CA ILE A 153 -3.94 -8.91 1.08
C ILE A 153 -3.12 -9.33 -0.12
N GLU A 154 -2.96 -10.64 -0.30
CA GLU A 154 -2.30 -11.25 -1.44
C GLU A 154 -3.33 -12.09 -2.20
N ILE A 155 -3.66 -11.67 -3.41
CA ILE A 155 -4.68 -12.27 -4.26
C ILE A 155 -3.98 -13.21 -5.25
N PRO A 156 -4.43 -14.47 -5.43
CA PRO A 156 -3.88 -15.34 -6.47
C PRO A 156 -3.98 -14.71 -7.85
N THR A 157 -2.89 -14.78 -8.61
CA THR A 157 -2.88 -14.35 -10.02
C THR A 157 -2.10 -15.32 -10.90
N ASP A 158 -2.53 -15.47 -12.14
CA ASP A 158 -1.85 -16.27 -13.14
C ASP A 158 -1.03 -15.45 -14.13
N GLY A 159 -0.90 -14.14 -13.88
CA GLY A 159 -0.12 -13.23 -14.72
C GLY A 159 0.18 -11.89 -14.05
N GLU A 160 1.02 -11.13 -14.71
CA GLU A 160 1.53 -9.84 -14.24
C GLU A 160 0.61 -8.63 -14.51
N PHE A 161 -0.53 -8.84 -15.18
CA PHE A 161 -1.38 -7.73 -15.64
C PHE A 161 -2.28 -7.15 -14.55
N PHE A 162 -2.36 -7.78 -13.39
CA PHE A 162 -3.26 -7.39 -12.31
C PHE A 162 -2.48 -7.06 -11.04
N ASP A 163 -2.78 -5.93 -10.44
CA ASP A 163 -2.34 -5.63 -9.08
C ASP A 163 -3.00 -6.62 -8.13
N ASN A 164 -2.20 -7.52 -7.59
CA ASN A 164 -2.67 -8.60 -6.73
C ASN A 164 -2.25 -8.43 -5.27
N ILE A 165 -1.60 -7.34 -4.94
CA ILE A 165 -1.12 -7.00 -3.61
C ILE A 165 -1.80 -5.72 -3.14
N VAL A 166 -2.36 -5.74 -1.93
CA VAL A 166 -2.94 -4.55 -1.30
C VAL A 166 -2.48 -4.47 0.15
N ALA A 167 -1.99 -3.29 0.55
CA ALA A 167 -1.66 -3.01 1.94
C ALA A 167 -2.34 -1.71 2.40
N PHE A 168 -2.86 -1.66 3.63
CA PHE A 168 -3.56 -0.50 4.16
C PHE A 168 -3.60 -0.52 5.70
N TRP A 169 -3.85 0.64 6.28
CA TRP A 169 -4.10 0.79 7.71
C TRP A 169 -5.57 0.62 8.06
N VAL A 170 -5.86 -0.10 9.14
CA VAL A 170 -7.19 -0.26 9.73
C VAL A 170 -7.18 0.25 11.17
N PRO A 171 -7.81 1.39 11.47
CA PRO A 171 -7.96 1.86 12.85
C PRO A 171 -8.70 0.84 13.73
N ALA A 172 -8.26 0.69 14.99
CA ALA A 172 -8.93 -0.19 15.94
C ALA A 172 -10.31 0.33 16.37
N GLU A 173 -10.50 1.65 16.34
CA GLU A 173 -11.78 2.25 16.71
C GLU A 173 -12.81 2.06 15.58
N PRO A 174 -13.99 1.51 15.89
CA PRO A 174 -15.07 1.38 14.92
C PRO A 174 -15.55 2.75 14.45
N VAL A 175 -16.13 2.76 13.27
CA VAL A 175 -16.70 3.96 12.67
C VAL A 175 -18.21 3.84 12.66
N THR A 176 -18.89 4.87 13.17
CA THR A 176 -20.35 4.94 13.23
C THR A 176 -20.93 6.02 12.31
N ALA A 177 -22.16 5.82 11.88
CA ALA A 177 -22.91 6.78 11.06
C ALA A 177 -22.96 8.18 11.70
N GLY A 178 -22.89 9.21 10.87
CA GLY A 178 -22.92 10.61 11.29
C GLY A 178 -21.58 11.19 11.75
N PHE A 179 -20.56 10.37 11.98
CA PHE A 179 -19.22 10.84 12.32
C PHE A 179 -18.47 11.40 11.10
N LYS A 180 -17.48 12.25 11.40
CA LYS A 180 -16.47 12.69 10.45
C LYS A 180 -15.09 12.36 11.00
N ARG A 181 -14.19 11.96 10.11
CA ARG A 181 -12.79 11.71 10.46
C ARG A 181 -11.87 12.36 9.44
N THR A 182 -10.77 12.91 9.92
CA THR A 182 -9.71 13.44 9.06
C THR A 182 -8.45 12.60 9.26
N PHE A 183 -7.82 12.26 8.15
CA PHE A 183 -6.51 11.59 8.12
C PHE A 183 -5.55 12.44 7.30
N GLU A 184 -4.32 12.49 7.77
CA GLU A 184 -3.19 13.10 7.06
C GLU A 184 -2.07 12.08 6.94
N TYR A 185 -1.41 12.07 5.80
CA TYR A 185 -0.26 11.21 5.53
C TYR A 185 0.53 11.68 4.33
#